data_933524ae152dc12fec1d99a94a8c5c93
#
_entry.id   933524ae152dc12fec1d99a94a8c5c93
#
_cell.length_a   1.000
_cell.length_b   1.000
_cell.length_c   1.000
_cell.angle_alpha   90.00
_cell.angle_beta   90.00
_cell.angle_gamma   90.00
#
_symmetry.space_group_name_H-M   'P 1'
#
loop_
_entity.id
_entity.type
_entity.pdbx_description
1 polymer ?
#
loop_
_entity_poly.entity_id
_entity_poly.type
_entity_poly.pdbx_seq_one_letter_code
_entity_poly.pdbx_strand_id
1 'polypeptide(L)'
;MKTKSLVLAVALGMCASMSAADIVAVYTKKVDVGTEAHHPTLSPNGDVVLFTSENYTGLKSINLSTQEVSVIDETPKAGFNPRFTADGSEVVYRTSIKEDGISRDDVRRYSFVSKGKAQIMKHTKDVINTSSLVAETYAYGLVDKQAIEVSVNGVKTEINPIGYGYRYLWASISPNAEKLVFNEVYSGLFVSNLDGSQAKFLTSRGEFPCWVDDKFVVALSTKDDGYVITSAKIIAIEVATGKITELTDDSVLVDGLAAVEDKIVYTTEKGEMYVMNILINE
;
A
#
# COMPACT_ATOMS: atom_id res chain seq x y z
N MET A 1 -59.07 -20.24 40.12
CA MET A 1 -58.63 -19.34 39.03
C MET A 1 -57.23 -18.81 39.40
N LYS A 2 -56.21 -19.27 38.73
CA LYS A 2 -54.83 -18.79 38.93
C LYS A 2 -54.48 -17.88 37.73
N THR A 3 -54.37 -16.59 37.99
CA THR A 3 -53.93 -15.59 37.03
C THR A 3 -52.42 -15.72 36.82
N LYS A 4 -52.01 -16.01 35.57
CA LYS A 4 -50.61 -15.97 35.13
C LYS A 4 -50.26 -14.56 34.71
N SER A 5 -49.38 -13.89 35.45
CA SER A 5 -48.79 -12.62 35.01
C SER A 5 -47.73 -12.90 33.94
N LEU A 6 -47.93 -12.30 32.77
CA LEU A 6 -46.98 -12.30 31.65
C LEU A 6 -46.02 -11.12 31.87
N VAL A 7 -44.77 -11.41 32.21
CA VAL A 7 -43.69 -10.38 32.26
C VAL A 7 -43.13 -10.21 30.84
N LEU A 8 -43.44 -9.08 30.24
CA LEU A 8 -42.88 -8.68 28.94
C LEU A 8 -41.52 -8.04 29.21
N ALA A 9 -40.43 -8.76 28.92
CA ALA A 9 -39.08 -8.21 28.95
C ALA A 9 -38.85 -7.37 27.70
N VAL A 10 -38.86 -6.05 27.83
CA VAL A 10 -38.42 -5.13 26.78
C VAL A 10 -36.89 -5.11 26.80
N ALA A 11 -36.26 -5.76 25.82
CA ALA A 11 -34.84 -5.60 25.57
C ALA A 11 -34.60 -4.23 24.91
N LEU A 12 -34.18 -3.24 25.69
CA LEU A 12 -33.58 -2.02 25.13
C LEU A 12 -32.25 -2.40 24.47
N GLY A 13 -32.26 -2.48 23.13
CA GLY A 13 -31.05 -2.49 22.34
C GLY A 13 -30.34 -1.14 22.51
N MET A 14 -29.26 -1.09 23.28
CA MET A 14 -28.31 0.01 23.22
C MET A 14 -27.64 -0.04 21.84
N CYS A 15 -28.14 0.75 20.88
CA CYS A 15 -27.32 1.18 19.78
C CYS A 15 -26.23 2.06 20.36
N ALA A 16 -25.05 1.49 20.62
CA ALA A 16 -23.86 2.28 20.80
C ALA A 16 -23.65 3.03 19.47
N SER A 17 -23.89 4.35 19.47
CA SER A 17 -23.45 5.22 18.40
C SER A 17 -21.93 5.14 18.39
N MET A 18 -21.35 4.35 17.49
CA MET A 18 -19.92 4.44 17.21
C MET A 18 -19.66 5.86 16.72
N SER A 19 -18.96 6.65 17.53
CA SER A 19 -18.41 7.91 17.05
C SER A 19 -17.49 7.57 15.88
N ALA A 20 -17.71 8.20 14.72
CA ALA A 20 -16.82 8.02 13.59
C ALA A 20 -15.47 8.58 13.98
N ALA A 21 -14.42 7.78 13.87
CA ALA A 21 -13.06 8.25 14.07
C ALA A 21 -12.72 9.28 12.99
N ASP A 22 -11.93 10.29 13.35
CA ASP A 22 -11.48 11.32 12.43
C ASP A 22 -9.98 11.19 12.20
N ILE A 23 -9.57 11.32 10.95
CA ILE A 23 -8.16 11.38 10.53
C ILE A 23 -7.88 12.74 9.93
N VAL A 24 -6.80 13.39 10.37
CA VAL A 24 -6.42 14.73 9.90
C VAL A 24 -4.92 14.80 9.60
N ALA A 25 -4.55 15.53 8.56
CA ALA A 25 -3.17 15.89 8.30
C ALA A 25 -2.76 17.00 9.31
N VAL A 26 -1.71 16.75 10.08
CA VAL A 26 -1.24 17.68 11.12
C VAL A 26 -0.12 18.56 10.60
N TYR A 27 0.82 17.96 9.89
CA TYR A 27 2.01 18.61 9.39
C TYR A 27 2.52 17.95 8.12
N THR A 28 2.84 18.75 7.13
CA THR A 28 3.45 18.28 5.88
C THR A 28 4.75 19.02 5.61
N LYS A 29 5.82 18.29 5.32
CA LYS A 29 7.15 18.83 5.05
C LYS A 29 7.67 18.27 3.73
N LYS A 30 8.18 19.16 2.86
CA LYS A 30 8.97 18.76 1.70
C LYS A 30 10.31 18.18 2.15
N VAL A 31 10.71 17.09 1.53
CA VAL A 31 11.99 16.42 1.75
C VAL A 31 12.86 16.64 0.53
N ASP A 32 14.04 17.24 0.73
CA ASP A 32 15.01 17.41 -0.35
C ASP A 32 15.85 16.14 -0.48
N VAL A 33 15.73 15.48 -1.62
CA VAL A 33 16.51 14.27 -1.96
C VAL A 33 17.57 14.53 -3.04
N GLY A 34 17.75 15.80 -3.46
CA GLY A 34 18.76 16.24 -4.43
C GLY A 34 18.49 15.79 -5.88
N THR A 35 17.34 15.17 -6.15
CA THR A 35 16.93 14.67 -7.47
C THR A 35 15.40 14.50 -7.48
N GLU A 36 14.83 14.19 -8.63
CA GLU A 36 13.44 13.76 -8.70
C GLU A 36 13.23 12.44 -7.95
N ALA A 37 12.08 12.32 -7.30
CA ALA A 37 11.66 11.15 -6.54
C ALA A 37 10.23 10.74 -6.93
N HIS A 38 10.05 9.45 -7.24
CA HIS A 38 8.78 8.86 -7.61
C HIS A 38 8.61 7.49 -6.91
N HIS A 39 7.38 6.99 -6.83
CA HIS A 39 7.04 5.65 -6.34
C HIS A 39 7.63 5.31 -4.98
N PRO A 40 7.28 6.07 -3.93
CA PRO A 40 7.89 5.89 -2.62
C PRO A 40 7.49 4.54 -1.99
N THR A 41 8.41 3.97 -1.22
CA THR A 41 8.14 2.80 -0.36
C THR A 41 8.72 3.10 1.02
N LEU A 42 7.91 3.00 2.06
CA LEU A 42 8.30 3.32 3.44
C LEU A 42 8.72 2.06 4.18
N SER A 43 9.81 2.15 4.95
CA SER A 43 10.24 1.05 5.83
C SER A 43 9.20 0.79 6.93
N PRO A 44 9.13 -0.44 7.49
CA PRO A 44 8.15 -0.78 8.52
C PRO A 44 8.17 0.11 9.76
N ASN A 45 9.33 0.68 10.11
CA ASN A 45 9.50 1.61 11.22
C ASN A 45 9.34 3.10 10.82
N GLY A 46 9.00 3.38 9.56
CA GLY A 46 8.80 4.74 9.07
C GLY A 46 10.05 5.63 8.97
N ASP A 47 11.27 5.09 9.08
CA ASP A 47 12.52 5.89 9.11
C ASP A 47 13.20 6.02 7.75
N VAL A 48 13.03 5.04 6.87
CA VAL A 48 13.69 5.00 5.55
C VAL A 48 12.65 5.00 4.45
N VAL A 49 12.82 5.88 3.47
CA VAL A 49 12.03 5.91 2.25
C VAL A 49 12.89 5.42 1.09
N LEU A 50 12.39 4.42 0.37
CA LEU A 50 12.90 4.08 -0.95
C LEU A 50 12.19 4.94 -1.98
N PHE A 51 12.90 5.34 -3.02
CA PHE A 51 12.34 6.06 -4.16
C PHE A 51 13.13 5.78 -5.43
N THR A 52 12.55 6.14 -6.56
CA THR A 52 13.12 5.86 -7.89
C THR A 52 12.84 7.01 -8.85
N SER A 53 13.23 6.88 -10.11
CA SER A 53 12.79 7.77 -11.18
C SER A 53 11.37 7.40 -11.65
N GLU A 54 10.72 8.28 -12.42
CA GLU A 54 9.40 8.06 -12.99
C GLU A 54 9.28 6.71 -13.72
N ASN A 55 10.30 6.28 -14.44
CA ASN A 55 10.32 5.03 -15.22
C ASN A 55 10.92 3.83 -14.47
N TYR A 56 10.99 3.88 -13.13
CA TYR A 56 11.55 2.83 -12.26
C TYR A 56 13.03 2.52 -12.47
N THR A 57 13.79 3.41 -13.09
CA THR A 57 15.24 3.24 -13.23
C THR A 57 15.95 3.74 -11.98
N GLY A 58 16.78 2.88 -11.44
CA GLY A 58 17.48 3.13 -10.20
C GLY A 58 16.61 2.92 -8.96
N LEU A 59 17.25 2.65 -7.85
CA LEU A 59 16.68 2.56 -6.51
C LEU A 59 17.56 3.35 -5.56
N LYS A 60 16.98 4.32 -4.88
CA LYS A 60 17.62 5.17 -3.90
C LYS A 60 16.90 5.07 -2.57
N SER A 61 17.55 5.48 -1.50
CA SER A 61 16.93 5.61 -0.19
C SER A 61 17.27 6.94 0.44
N ILE A 62 16.38 7.44 1.29
CA ILE A 62 16.65 8.52 2.23
C ILE A 62 16.29 8.07 3.64
N ASN A 63 17.17 8.34 4.61
CA ASN A 63 16.83 8.24 6.01
C ASN A 63 16.22 9.58 6.45
N LEU A 64 14.98 9.55 6.93
CA LEU A 64 14.21 10.76 7.25
C LEU A 64 14.75 11.52 8.47
N SER A 65 15.42 10.82 9.39
CA SER A 65 16.00 11.43 10.60
C SER A 65 17.34 12.09 10.31
N THR A 66 18.22 11.42 9.56
CA THR A 66 19.57 11.94 9.25
C THR A 66 19.61 12.77 7.97
N GLN A 67 18.59 12.68 7.13
CA GLN A 67 18.51 13.25 5.78
C GLN A 67 19.61 12.71 4.83
N GLU A 68 20.20 11.57 5.16
CA GLU A 68 21.20 10.90 4.31
C GLU A 68 20.52 10.21 3.13
N VAL A 69 20.90 10.60 1.91
CA VAL A 69 20.48 9.96 0.67
C VAL A 69 21.55 8.97 0.22
N SER A 70 21.14 7.76 -0.14
CA SER A 70 22.03 6.70 -0.62
C SER A 70 21.52 6.10 -1.92
N VAL A 71 22.43 5.81 -2.85
CA VAL A 71 22.14 5.07 -4.08
C VAL A 71 22.28 3.57 -3.79
N ILE A 72 21.18 2.83 -3.92
CA ILE A 72 21.18 1.38 -3.75
C ILE A 72 21.55 0.69 -5.06
N ASP A 73 20.91 1.04 -6.16
CA ASP A 73 21.17 0.46 -7.48
C ASP A 73 20.80 1.45 -8.59
N GLU A 74 21.50 1.47 -9.72
CA GLU A 74 21.22 2.38 -10.83
C GLU A 74 20.63 1.65 -12.05
N THR A 75 20.42 0.34 -11.94
CA THR A 75 19.94 -0.47 -13.08
C THR A 75 18.45 -0.25 -13.37
N PRO A 76 18.01 -0.50 -14.62
CA PRO A 76 16.61 -0.48 -14.98
C PRO A 76 15.77 -1.43 -14.11
N LYS A 77 14.54 -1.03 -13.80
CA LYS A 77 13.57 -1.72 -12.92
C LYS A 77 13.99 -1.88 -11.45
N ALA A 78 15.14 -1.35 -11.00
CA ALA A 78 15.54 -1.46 -9.60
C ALA A 78 14.49 -0.84 -8.66
N GLY A 79 13.81 0.22 -9.09
CA GLY A 79 12.73 0.87 -8.36
C GLY A 79 11.35 0.26 -8.54
N PHE A 80 11.19 -0.82 -9.34
CA PHE A 80 9.88 -1.41 -9.56
C PHE A 80 9.50 -2.36 -8.42
N ASN A 81 8.58 -1.91 -7.58
CA ASN A 81 7.99 -2.68 -6.47
C ASN A 81 9.03 -3.30 -5.51
N PRO A 82 10.00 -2.51 -4.99
CA PRO A 82 10.91 -2.98 -3.96
C PRO A 82 10.15 -3.30 -2.67
N ARG A 83 10.67 -4.24 -1.85
CA ARG A 83 10.03 -4.66 -0.61
C ARG A 83 11.06 -4.74 0.51
N PHE A 84 10.77 -4.06 1.62
CA PHE A 84 11.52 -4.23 2.85
C PHE A 84 11.26 -5.59 3.48
N THR A 85 12.25 -6.13 4.19
CA THR A 85 12.03 -7.17 5.20
C THR A 85 11.21 -6.61 6.36
N ALA A 86 10.57 -7.49 7.13
CA ALA A 86 9.69 -7.09 8.23
C ALA A 86 10.40 -6.25 9.31
N ASP A 87 11.70 -6.46 9.50
CA ASP A 87 12.55 -5.68 10.42
C ASP A 87 13.14 -4.40 9.79
N GLY A 88 12.88 -4.16 8.50
CA GLY A 88 13.41 -3.00 7.77
C GLY A 88 14.91 -3.03 7.49
N SER A 89 15.63 -4.08 7.89
CA SER A 89 17.10 -4.15 7.76
C SER A 89 17.59 -4.39 6.33
N GLU A 90 16.73 -4.92 5.47
CA GLU A 90 17.06 -5.24 4.08
C GLU A 90 15.93 -4.84 3.13
N VAL A 91 16.26 -4.71 1.85
CA VAL A 91 15.30 -4.55 0.76
C VAL A 91 15.55 -5.58 -0.32
N VAL A 92 14.49 -6.21 -0.81
CA VAL A 92 14.50 -7.08 -1.98
C VAL A 92 13.91 -6.32 -3.16
N TYR A 93 14.60 -6.34 -4.28
CA TYR A 93 14.23 -5.59 -5.48
C TYR A 93 14.64 -6.34 -6.74
N ARG A 94 14.13 -5.91 -7.89
CA ARG A 94 14.44 -6.48 -9.19
C ARG A 94 15.33 -5.55 -10.00
N THR A 95 16.14 -6.12 -10.88
CA THR A 95 16.86 -5.37 -11.91
C THR A 95 16.64 -6.05 -13.23
N SER A 96 16.51 -5.29 -14.32
CA SER A 96 16.34 -5.86 -15.65
C SER A 96 17.63 -5.79 -16.45
N ILE A 97 17.98 -6.90 -17.09
CA ILE A 97 19.06 -7.00 -18.04
C ILE A 97 18.52 -7.43 -19.41
N LYS A 98 19.21 -7.05 -20.48
CA LYS A 98 18.94 -7.58 -21.82
C LYS A 98 20.03 -8.56 -22.22
N GLU A 99 19.65 -9.80 -22.52
CA GLU A 99 20.49 -10.84 -23.10
C GLU A 99 19.84 -11.33 -24.39
N ASP A 100 20.58 -11.31 -25.50
CA ASP A 100 20.11 -11.73 -26.83
C ASP A 100 18.77 -11.11 -27.23
N GLY A 101 18.56 -9.83 -26.89
CA GLY A 101 17.33 -9.10 -27.17
C GLY A 101 16.14 -9.41 -26.24
N ILE A 102 16.30 -10.35 -25.32
CA ILE A 102 15.27 -10.78 -24.35
C ILE A 102 15.54 -10.09 -23.01
N SER A 103 14.50 -9.42 -22.48
CA SER A 103 14.55 -8.88 -21.10
C SER A 103 14.44 -10.02 -20.10
N ARG A 104 15.36 -10.05 -19.14
CA ARG A 104 15.37 -10.97 -18.01
C ARG A 104 15.53 -10.18 -16.72
N ASP A 105 14.92 -10.66 -15.66
CA ASP A 105 15.00 -9.99 -14.37
C ASP A 105 15.92 -10.80 -13.44
N ASP A 106 16.83 -10.09 -12.79
CA ASP A 106 17.55 -10.56 -11.60
C ASP A 106 16.79 -10.10 -10.36
N VAL A 107 16.79 -10.89 -9.31
CA VAL A 107 16.33 -10.47 -7.98
C VAL A 107 17.52 -10.31 -7.06
N ARG A 108 17.59 -9.15 -6.41
CA ARG A 108 18.68 -8.74 -5.55
C ARG A 108 18.18 -8.36 -4.16
N ARG A 109 19.08 -8.43 -3.21
CA ARG A 109 18.89 -7.96 -1.83
C ARG A 109 19.97 -6.94 -1.51
N TYR A 110 19.58 -5.87 -0.80
CA TYR A 110 20.49 -4.89 -0.24
C TYR A 110 20.28 -4.83 1.28
N SER A 111 21.38 -4.85 2.04
CA SER A 111 21.36 -4.71 3.50
C SER A 111 21.76 -3.30 3.89
N PHE A 112 20.92 -2.63 4.68
CA PHE A 112 21.22 -1.30 5.23
C PHE A 112 22.29 -1.35 6.33
N VAL A 113 22.46 -2.51 6.98
CA VAL A 113 23.45 -2.71 8.03
C VAL A 113 24.85 -2.85 7.44
N SER A 114 25.02 -3.76 6.49
CA SER A 114 26.34 -4.02 5.86
C SER A 114 26.63 -3.13 4.66
N LYS A 115 25.62 -2.40 4.14
CA LYS A 115 25.65 -1.66 2.87
C LYS A 115 26.03 -2.56 1.68
N GLY A 116 25.79 -3.87 1.81
CA GLY A 116 26.15 -4.89 0.84
C GLY A 116 24.97 -5.32 -0.04
N LYS A 117 25.29 -5.76 -1.28
CA LYS A 117 24.32 -6.32 -2.23
C LYS A 117 24.56 -7.82 -2.39
N ALA A 118 23.49 -8.59 -2.49
CA ALA A 118 23.52 -10.00 -2.83
C ALA A 118 22.51 -10.30 -3.93
N GLN A 119 22.87 -11.17 -4.87
CA GLN A 119 21.94 -11.68 -5.88
C GLN A 119 21.22 -12.91 -5.33
N ILE A 120 19.87 -12.89 -5.33
CA ILE A 120 19.04 -13.98 -4.83
C ILE A 120 18.63 -14.91 -5.98
N MET A 121 18.23 -14.33 -7.11
CA MET A 121 17.84 -15.06 -8.32
C MET A 121 18.47 -14.43 -9.54
N LYS A 122 18.78 -15.26 -10.54
CA LYS A 122 19.48 -14.85 -11.75
C LYS A 122 18.69 -15.23 -12.99
N HIS A 123 18.57 -14.26 -13.92
CA HIS A 123 18.04 -14.48 -15.28
C HIS A 123 16.66 -15.13 -15.33
N THR A 124 15.75 -14.76 -14.43
CA THR A 124 14.39 -15.26 -14.47
C THR A 124 13.56 -14.55 -15.54
N LYS A 125 12.70 -15.31 -16.23
CA LYS A 125 11.65 -14.79 -17.11
C LYS A 125 10.32 -14.64 -16.36
N ASP A 126 10.20 -15.26 -15.19
CA ASP A 126 8.98 -15.27 -14.42
C ASP A 126 8.78 -13.94 -13.68
N VAL A 127 7.54 -13.53 -13.58
CA VAL A 127 7.16 -12.40 -12.71
C VAL A 127 7.24 -12.89 -11.27
N ILE A 128 8.28 -12.44 -10.56
CA ILE A 128 8.49 -12.84 -9.16
C ILE A 128 7.75 -11.88 -8.24
N ASN A 129 6.96 -12.44 -7.37
CA ASN A 129 6.37 -11.71 -6.25
C ASN A 129 7.45 -11.45 -5.19
N THR A 130 7.99 -10.22 -5.15
CA THR A 130 9.01 -9.84 -4.16
C THR A 130 8.49 -9.89 -2.72
N SER A 131 7.18 -9.74 -2.49
CA SER A 131 6.59 -9.85 -1.16
C SER A 131 6.79 -11.24 -0.57
N SER A 132 6.70 -12.30 -1.36
CA SER A 132 6.91 -13.69 -0.90
C SER A 132 8.37 -14.00 -0.53
N LEU A 133 9.29 -13.13 -0.85
CA LEU A 133 10.72 -13.28 -0.54
C LEU A 133 11.12 -12.56 0.76
N VAL A 134 10.25 -11.74 1.30
CA VAL A 134 10.53 -10.92 2.50
C VAL A 134 9.57 -11.18 3.66
N ALA A 135 8.40 -11.79 3.41
CA ALA A 135 7.37 -12.00 4.41
C ALA A 135 6.65 -13.33 4.22
N GLU A 136 6.26 -13.97 5.31
CA GLU A 136 5.39 -15.16 5.31
C GLU A 136 3.90 -14.76 5.26
N THR A 137 3.58 -13.54 5.71
CA THR A 137 2.22 -12.97 5.63
C THR A 137 2.21 -11.81 4.65
N TYR A 138 1.48 -11.96 3.55
CA TYR A 138 1.35 -10.96 2.48
C TYR A 138 0.10 -11.20 1.63
N ALA A 139 -0.28 -10.18 0.83
CA ALA A 139 -1.25 -10.33 -0.25
C ALA A 139 -0.66 -9.86 -1.58
N TYR A 140 -1.06 -10.49 -2.66
CA TYR A 140 -0.59 -10.16 -4.00
C TYR A 140 -1.63 -10.45 -5.07
N GLY A 141 -1.95 -9.46 -5.92
CA GLY A 141 -2.87 -9.62 -7.02
C GLY A 141 -2.26 -10.48 -8.15
N LEU A 142 -2.91 -11.58 -8.47
CA LEU A 142 -2.57 -12.47 -9.58
C LEU A 142 -3.40 -12.09 -10.80
N VAL A 143 -2.94 -11.09 -11.57
CA VAL A 143 -3.71 -10.50 -12.68
C VAL A 143 -4.10 -11.53 -13.72
N ASP A 144 -3.18 -12.43 -14.10
CA ASP A 144 -3.43 -13.47 -15.10
C ASP A 144 -4.43 -14.54 -14.62
N LYS A 145 -4.51 -14.78 -13.32
CA LYS A 145 -5.45 -15.72 -12.70
C LYS A 145 -6.76 -15.06 -12.25
N GLN A 146 -6.83 -13.74 -12.30
CA GLN A 146 -7.99 -12.97 -11.79
C GLN A 146 -8.30 -13.32 -10.32
N ALA A 147 -7.27 -13.40 -9.50
CA ALA A 147 -7.31 -13.81 -8.10
C ALA A 147 -6.36 -12.97 -7.25
N ILE A 148 -6.47 -13.09 -5.95
CA ILE A 148 -5.49 -12.59 -4.97
C ILE A 148 -4.85 -13.81 -4.30
N GLU A 149 -3.53 -13.90 -4.32
CA GLU A 149 -2.78 -14.80 -3.44
C GLU A 149 -2.66 -14.13 -2.07
N VAL A 150 -3.18 -14.80 -1.06
CA VAL A 150 -3.01 -14.42 0.36
C VAL A 150 -2.15 -15.49 1.02
N SER A 151 -1.09 -15.08 1.67
CA SER A 151 -0.24 -15.93 2.50
C SER A 151 -0.36 -15.49 3.96
N VAL A 152 -0.61 -16.42 4.86
CA VAL A 152 -0.61 -16.19 6.31
C VAL A 152 0.31 -17.23 6.94
N ASN A 153 1.37 -16.77 7.59
CA ASN A 153 2.40 -17.65 8.18
C ASN A 153 2.92 -18.70 7.17
N GLY A 154 3.14 -18.29 5.91
CA GLY A 154 3.63 -19.14 4.83
C GLY A 154 2.57 -20.04 4.18
N VAL A 155 1.34 -20.11 4.69
CA VAL A 155 0.23 -20.86 4.10
C VAL A 155 -0.45 -20.00 3.04
N LYS A 156 -0.36 -20.41 1.77
CA LYS A 156 -0.89 -19.69 0.62
C LYS A 156 -2.28 -20.16 0.25
N THR A 157 -3.15 -19.21 -0.05
CA THR A 157 -4.51 -19.43 -0.55
C THR A 157 -4.79 -18.46 -1.70
N GLU A 158 -5.41 -18.92 -2.78
CA GLU A 158 -5.93 -18.06 -3.85
C GLU A 158 -7.41 -17.77 -3.58
N ILE A 159 -7.79 -16.51 -3.58
CA ILE A 159 -9.16 -16.05 -3.30
C ILE A 159 -9.68 -15.15 -4.41
N ASN A 160 -11.01 -15.10 -4.55
CA ASN A 160 -11.73 -14.22 -5.46
C ASN A 160 -12.84 -13.50 -4.68
N PRO A 161 -12.53 -12.44 -3.90
CA PRO A 161 -13.43 -11.86 -2.91
C PRO A 161 -14.78 -11.39 -3.45
N ILE A 162 -14.82 -10.90 -4.69
CA ILE A 162 -16.05 -10.44 -5.35
C ILE A 162 -16.43 -11.30 -6.57
N GLY A 163 -15.77 -12.45 -6.74
CA GLY A 163 -16.08 -13.45 -7.76
C GLY A 163 -15.03 -13.58 -8.85
N TYR A 164 -15.33 -14.44 -9.82
CA TYR A 164 -14.49 -14.67 -10.98
C TYR A 164 -14.70 -13.61 -12.07
N GLY A 165 -13.68 -13.37 -12.89
CA GLY A 165 -13.76 -12.40 -14.00
C GLY A 165 -13.30 -10.99 -13.61
N TYR A 166 -13.04 -10.73 -12.33
CA TYR A 166 -12.54 -9.46 -11.84
C TYR A 166 -11.01 -9.43 -11.79
N ARG A 167 -10.43 -8.23 -11.95
CA ARG A 167 -8.98 -8.02 -11.90
C ARG A 167 -8.60 -7.30 -10.62
N TYR A 168 -7.78 -7.95 -9.82
CA TYR A 168 -7.37 -7.45 -8.50
C TYR A 168 -5.96 -6.87 -8.54
N LEU A 169 -5.82 -5.64 -8.07
CA LEU A 169 -4.55 -4.91 -7.95
C LEU A 169 -4.32 -4.44 -6.53
N TRP A 170 -3.08 -4.14 -6.21
CA TRP A 170 -2.64 -3.47 -4.98
C TRP A 170 -3.21 -4.06 -3.69
N ALA A 171 -3.30 -5.38 -3.62
CA ALA A 171 -3.78 -6.06 -2.44
C ALA A 171 -2.82 -5.86 -1.26
N SER A 172 -3.35 -5.50 -0.08
CA SER A 172 -2.59 -5.25 1.13
C SER A 172 -3.34 -5.74 2.37
N ILE A 173 -2.62 -6.40 3.28
CA ILE A 173 -3.15 -6.91 4.55
C ILE A 173 -3.08 -5.82 5.61
N SER A 174 -4.10 -5.73 6.48
CA SER A 174 -4.11 -4.83 7.64
C SER A 174 -3.02 -5.18 8.65
N PRO A 175 -2.54 -4.23 9.47
CA PRO A 175 -1.49 -4.47 10.47
C PRO A 175 -1.80 -5.63 11.43
N ASN A 176 -3.06 -5.79 11.86
CA ASN A 176 -3.49 -6.91 12.73
C ASN A 176 -3.71 -8.23 11.97
N ALA A 177 -3.46 -8.28 10.67
CA ALA A 177 -3.65 -9.44 9.79
C ALA A 177 -5.08 -10.03 9.81
N GLU A 178 -6.12 -9.19 9.93
CA GLU A 178 -7.52 -9.62 9.90
C GLU A 178 -8.24 -9.24 8.60
N LYS A 179 -7.82 -8.17 7.96
CA LYS A 179 -8.47 -7.59 6.78
C LYS A 179 -7.54 -7.49 5.59
N LEU A 180 -8.15 -7.49 4.42
CA LEU A 180 -7.51 -7.29 3.14
C LEU A 180 -8.16 -6.10 2.44
N VAL A 181 -7.37 -5.10 2.03
CA VAL A 181 -7.80 -4.07 1.07
C VAL A 181 -7.27 -4.41 -0.30
N PHE A 182 -8.04 -4.19 -1.33
CA PHE A 182 -7.64 -4.40 -2.72
C PHE A 182 -8.42 -3.49 -3.67
N ASN A 183 -7.84 -3.21 -4.83
CA ASN A 183 -8.51 -2.53 -5.92
C ASN A 183 -9.02 -3.55 -6.93
N GLU A 184 -10.26 -3.38 -7.37
CA GLU A 184 -10.77 -4.00 -8.60
C GLU A 184 -10.74 -2.95 -9.71
N VAL A 185 -10.11 -3.28 -10.82
CA VAL A 185 -9.68 -2.33 -11.87
C VAL A 185 -10.78 -1.40 -12.38
N TYR A 186 -12.02 -1.87 -12.44
CA TYR A 186 -13.14 -1.10 -12.99
C TYR A 186 -14.10 -0.56 -11.93
N SER A 187 -14.08 -1.13 -10.73
CA SER A 187 -15.06 -0.81 -9.67
C SER A 187 -14.47 0.07 -8.57
N GLY A 188 -13.17 -0.04 -8.29
CA GLY A 188 -12.49 0.71 -7.24
C GLY A 188 -12.02 -0.14 -6.05
N LEU A 189 -12.01 0.45 -4.84
CA LEU A 189 -11.49 -0.18 -3.63
C LEU A 189 -12.56 -0.99 -2.89
N PHE A 190 -12.11 -2.13 -2.41
CA PHE A 190 -12.85 -3.06 -1.56
C PHE A 190 -12.03 -3.45 -0.32
N VAL A 191 -12.72 -3.88 0.71
CA VAL A 191 -12.15 -4.55 1.88
C VAL A 191 -12.85 -5.88 2.10
N SER A 192 -12.11 -6.91 2.53
CA SER A 192 -12.67 -8.22 2.89
C SER A 192 -11.94 -8.81 4.10
N ASN A 193 -12.39 -9.96 4.60
CA ASN A 193 -11.56 -10.82 5.42
C ASN A 193 -10.45 -11.44 4.57
N LEU A 194 -9.42 -12.03 5.19
CA LEU A 194 -8.29 -12.65 4.48
C LEU A 194 -8.68 -13.87 3.64
N ASP A 195 -9.79 -14.52 3.96
CA ASP A 195 -10.36 -15.62 3.17
C ASP A 195 -11.24 -15.14 1.99
N GLY A 196 -11.34 -13.82 1.78
CA GLY A 196 -12.17 -13.20 0.76
C GLY A 196 -13.62 -13.02 1.15
N SER A 197 -14.06 -13.53 2.30
CA SER A 197 -15.44 -13.36 2.77
C SER A 197 -15.73 -11.92 3.19
N GLN A 198 -17.02 -11.57 3.25
CA GLN A 198 -17.50 -10.25 3.68
C GLN A 198 -16.90 -9.08 2.87
N ALA A 199 -16.68 -9.29 1.57
CA ALA A 199 -16.19 -8.22 0.70
C ALA A 199 -17.17 -7.05 0.70
N LYS A 200 -16.65 -5.84 1.00
CA LYS A 200 -17.39 -4.59 1.08
C LYS A 200 -16.73 -3.56 0.15
N PHE A 201 -17.54 -2.91 -0.67
CA PHE A 201 -17.11 -1.77 -1.46
C PHE A 201 -16.81 -0.56 -0.56
N LEU A 202 -15.71 0.12 -0.78
CA LEU A 202 -15.30 1.32 -0.05
C LEU A 202 -15.53 2.58 -0.89
N THR A 203 -14.96 2.63 -2.10
CA THR A 203 -15.05 3.80 -2.98
C THR A 203 -14.77 3.41 -4.43
N SER A 204 -15.39 4.12 -5.38
CA SER A 204 -15.10 3.97 -6.82
C SER A 204 -13.76 4.60 -7.24
N ARG A 205 -13.12 5.35 -6.35
CA ARG A 205 -11.84 6.01 -6.60
C ARG A 205 -10.87 5.59 -5.52
N GLY A 206 -9.70 5.14 -5.91
CA GLY A 206 -8.67 4.74 -4.96
C GLY A 206 -7.66 3.84 -5.62
N GLU A 207 -6.45 4.34 -5.73
CA GLU A 207 -5.30 3.63 -6.25
C GLU A 207 -4.23 3.54 -5.17
N PHE A 208 -3.38 2.52 -5.23
CA PHE A 208 -2.29 2.30 -4.28
C PHE A 208 -2.72 2.35 -2.80
N PRO A 209 -3.74 1.56 -2.39
CA PRO A 209 -4.21 1.59 -1.01
C PRO A 209 -3.13 1.14 -0.03
N CYS A 210 -2.95 1.90 1.05
CA CYS A 210 -2.04 1.59 2.14
C CYS A 210 -2.81 1.66 3.47
N TRP A 211 -2.60 0.69 4.34
CA TRP A 211 -3.10 0.76 5.71
C TRP A 211 -2.28 1.77 6.52
N VAL A 212 -2.95 2.57 7.32
CA VAL A 212 -2.34 3.46 8.32
C VAL A 212 -2.39 2.79 9.69
N ASP A 213 -3.55 2.23 10.00
CA ASP A 213 -3.82 1.37 11.14
C ASP A 213 -4.88 0.33 10.72
N ASP A 214 -5.50 -0.35 11.69
CA ASP A 214 -6.56 -1.33 11.40
C ASP A 214 -7.91 -0.72 11.04
N LYS A 215 -8.07 0.61 11.20
CA LYS A 215 -9.32 1.35 10.97
C LYS A 215 -9.31 2.15 9.66
N PHE A 216 -8.13 2.63 9.23
CA PHE A 216 -8.01 3.53 8.10
C PHE A 216 -7.11 3.00 6.99
N VAL A 217 -7.57 3.21 5.76
CA VAL A 217 -6.80 3.04 4.53
C VAL A 217 -6.62 4.40 3.89
N VAL A 218 -5.41 4.74 3.46
CA VAL A 218 -5.15 5.89 2.58
C VAL A 218 -4.93 5.41 1.15
N ALA A 219 -5.38 6.20 0.19
CA ALA A 219 -5.28 5.88 -1.23
C ALA A 219 -5.20 7.16 -2.07
N LEU A 220 -4.81 7.03 -3.35
CA LEU A 220 -4.92 8.11 -4.32
C LEU A 220 -6.33 8.14 -4.91
N SER A 221 -6.95 9.31 -4.93
CA SER A 221 -8.18 9.59 -5.66
C SER A 221 -7.86 10.44 -6.87
N THR A 222 -7.85 9.83 -8.05
CA THR A 222 -7.51 10.48 -9.31
C THR A 222 -8.76 10.90 -10.08
N LYS A 223 -8.63 11.97 -10.88
CA LYS A 223 -9.58 12.37 -11.93
C LYS A 223 -8.82 12.72 -13.19
N ASP A 224 -9.35 12.41 -14.32
CA ASP A 224 -8.82 12.77 -15.63
C ASP A 224 -9.92 13.43 -16.48
N ASP A 225 -9.51 14.07 -17.57
CA ASP A 225 -10.37 14.64 -18.60
C ASP A 225 -10.46 13.76 -19.86
N GLY A 226 -9.94 12.54 -19.78
CA GLY A 226 -9.81 11.60 -20.89
C GLY A 226 -8.45 11.67 -21.58
N TYR A 227 -7.57 12.63 -21.22
CA TYR A 227 -6.23 12.81 -21.80
C TYR A 227 -5.15 12.91 -20.72
N VAL A 228 -5.39 13.67 -19.67
CA VAL A 228 -4.43 13.91 -18.58
C VAL A 228 -5.11 13.83 -17.22
N ILE A 229 -4.35 13.48 -16.21
CA ILE A 229 -4.80 13.54 -14.82
C ILE A 229 -4.94 15.00 -14.41
N THR A 230 -6.13 15.41 -14.00
CA THR A 230 -6.45 16.80 -13.60
C THR A 230 -6.52 16.98 -12.09
N SER A 231 -6.61 15.87 -11.33
CA SER A 231 -6.60 15.84 -9.88
C SER A 231 -6.03 14.50 -9.42
N ALA A 232 -5.18 14.52 -8.40
CA ALA A 232 -4.63 13.33 -7.75
C ALA A 232 -4.42 13.63 -6.27
N LYS A 233 -5.42 13.32 -5.44
CA LYS A 233 -5.46 13.62 -4.01
C LYS A 233 -5.20 12.39 -3.17
N ILE A 234 -4.62 12.59 -2.00
CA ILE A 234 -4.61 11.58 -0.95
C ILE A 234 -5.94 11.65 -0.19
N ILE A 235 -6.64 10.54 -0.16
CA ILE A 235 -7.85 10.34 0.65
C ILE A 235 -7.58 9.32 1.74
N ALA A 236 -8.19 9.52 2.90
CA ALA A 236 -8.29 8.51 3.95
C ALA A 236 -9.71 7.97 4.01
N ILE A 237 -9.85 6.67 4.20
CA ILE A 237 -11.13 5.96 4.20
C ILE A 237 -11.24 5.20 5.51
N GLU A 238 -12.23 5.52 6.33
CA GLU A 238 -12.58 4.72 7.50
C GLU A 238 -13.25 3.41 7.04
N VAL A 239 -12.61 2.28 7.30
CA VAL A 239 -13.03 0.98 6.78
C VAL A 239 -14.41 0.56 7.28
N ALA A 240 -14.73 0.88 8.55
CA ALA A 240 -16.00 0.51 9.17
C ALA A 240 -17.19 1.23 8.53
N THR A 241 -17.09 2.53 8.28
CA THR A 241 -18.19 3.38 7.80
C THR A 241 -18.14 3.65 6.31
N GLY A 242 -16.92 3.64 5.72
CA GLY A 242 -16.67 4.12 4.35
C GLY A 242 -16.57 5.65 4.27
N LYS A 243 -16.48 6.35 5.41
CA LYS A 243 -16.28 7.81 5.45
C LYS A 243 -14.94 8.15 4.81
N ILE A 244 -14.97 9.12 3.90
CA ILE A 244 -13.79 9.60 3.19
C ILE A 244 -13.42 10.99 3.71
N THR A 245 -12.13 11.18 4.01
CA THR A 245 -11.51 12.46 4.35
C THR A 245 -10.42 12.77 3.34
N GLU A 246 -10.45 13.94 2.71
CA GLU A 246 -9.38 14.40 1.82
C GLU A 246 -8.22 14.93 2.69
N LEU A 247 -7.01 14.38 2.50
CA LEU A 247 -5.80 14.79 3.22
C LEU A 247 -4.96 15.82 2.44
N THR A 248 -5.13 15.88 1.12
CA THR A 248 -4.55 16.91 0.23
C THR A 248 -5.63 17.52 -0.65
N ASP A 249 -5.35 18.68 -1.23
CA ASP A 249 -6.20 19.38 -2.18
C ASP A 249 -5.70 19.21 -3.64
N ASP A 250 -6.33 19.92 -4.59
CA ASP A 250 -6.00 19.88 -6.01
C ASP A 250 -4.76 20.72 -6.39
N SER A 251 -4.08 21.37 -5.43
CA SER A 251 -2.89 22.18 -5.69
C SER A 251 -1.65 21.37 -6.07
N VAL A 252 -1.66 20.07 -5.74
CA VAL A 252 -0.55 19.14 -5.97
C VAL A 252 -1.10 17.86 -6.59
N LEU A 253 -0.52 17.43 -7.72
CA LEU A 253 -0.82 16.13 -8.31
C LEU A 253 0.12 15.08 -7.70
N VAL A 254 -0.45 14.22 -6.86
CA VAL A 254 0.28 13.12 -6.21
C VAL A 254 0.40 11.95 -7.19
N ASP A 255 1.60 11.41 -7.39
CA ASP A 255 1.87 10.28 -8.30
C ASP A 255 2.19 8.97 -7.59
N GLY A 256 2.47 9.03 -6.29
CA GLY A 256 2.73 7.84 -5.47
C GLY A 256 2.65 8.12 -3.99
N LEU A 257 2.25 7.12 -3.21
CA LEU A 257 2.19 7.20 -1.76
C LEU A 257 2.62 5.90 -1.09
N ALA A 258 3.12 6.02 0.14
CA ALA A 258 3.33 4.93 1.08
C ALA A 258 2.96 5.42 2.48
N ALA A 259 2.42 4.54 3.31
CA ALA A 259 2.00 4.88 4.67
C ALA A 259 2.41 3.81 5.67
N VAL A 260 2.76 4.24 6.88
CA VAL A 260 3.02 3.39 8.05
C VAL A 260 2.65 4.18 9.29
N GLU A 261 1.79 3.64 10.13
CA GLU A 261 1.35 4.27 11.39
C GLU A 261 0.81 5.71 11.16
N ASP A 262 1.41 6.70 11.78
CA ASP A 262 1.02 8.12 11.72
C ASP A 262 1.69 8.90 10.59
N LYS A 263 2.37 8.22 9.68
CA LYS A 263 3.19 8.83 8.64
C LYS A 263 2.76 8.42 7.24
N ILE A 264 2.59 9.39 6.36
CA ILE A 264 2.40 9.22 4.93
C ILE A 264 3.57 9.87 4.20
N VAL A 265 4.22 9.15 3.30
CA VAL A 265 5.18 9.71 2.35
C VAL A 265 4.53 9.72 0.98
N TYR A 266 4.61 10.81 0.28
CA TYR A 266 4.09 10.90 -1.07
C TYR A 266 5.03 11.66 -2.00
N THR A 267 4.91 11.37 -3.28
CA THR A 267 5.62 12.05 -4.36
C THR A 267 4.61 12.71 -5.29
N THR A 268 5.09 13.66 -6.08
CA THR A 268 4.28 14.43 -7.03
C THR A 268 4.75 14.16 -8.45
N GLU A 269 3.93 14.45 -9.45
CA GLU A 269 4.31 14.38 -10.88
C GLU A 269 5.58 15.18 -11.22
N LYS A 270 5.93 16.18 -10.39
CA LYS A 270 7.16 16.97 -10.53
C LYS A 270 8.38 16.34 -9.86
N GLY A 271 8.25 15.12 -9.34
CA GLY A 271 9.34 14.44 -8.63
C GLY A 271 9.67 15.05 -7.26
N GLU A 272 8.76 15.76 -6.64
CA GLU A 272 8.94 16.29 -5.30
C GLU A 272 8.45 15.28 -4.25
N MET A 273 9.21 15.10 -3.17
CA MET A 273 8.84 14.22 -2.06
C MET A 273 8.37 15.01 -0.84
N TYR A 274 7.33 14.51 -0.20
CA TYR A 274 6.77 15.07 1.02
C TYR A 274 6.54 14.00 2.08
N VAL A 275 6.70 14.39 3.35
CA VAL A 275 6.30 13.61 4.52
C VAL A 275 5.16 14.34 5.20
N MET A 276 4.06 13.65 5.38
CA MET A 276 2.86 14.12 6.07
C MET A 276 2.68 13.31 7.35
N ASN A 277 2.54 13.98 8.48
CA ASN A 277 2.12 13.37 9.73
C ASN A 277 0.60 13.50 9.85
N ILE A 278 -0.03 12.44 10.30
CA ILE A 278 -1.47 12.38 10.53
C ILE A 278 -1.78 12.14 12.00
N LEU A 279 -2.96 12.57 12.43
CA LEU A 279 -3.52 12.27 13.74
C LEU A 279 -4.87 11.58 13.55
N ILE A 280 -5.06 10.46 14.24
CA ILE A 280 -6.32 9.74 14.31
C ILE A 280 -6.94 10.01 15.66
N ASN A 281 -8.11 10.64 15.66
CA ASN A 281 -8.91 10.93 16.87
C ASN A 281 -9.98 9.83 17.00
N GLU A 282 -10.05 9.21 18.17
CA GLU A 282 -11.06 8.19 18.53
C GLU A 282 -12.35 8.81 19.07
#